data_8ba3022798e45a3e9e45c575e4bd42db
#
_entry.id   8ba3022798e45a3e9e45c575e4bd42db
#
_cell.length_a   1.000
_cell.length_b   1.000
_cell.length_c   1.000
_cell.angle_alpha   90.00
_cell.angle_beta   90.00
_cell.angle_gamma   90.00
#
_symmetry.space_group_name_H-M   'P 1'
#
loop_
_entity.id
_entity.type
_entity.pdbx_description
1 polymer ?
#
loop_
_entity_poly.entity_id
_entity_poly.type
_entity_poly.pdbx_seq_one_letter_code
_entity_poly.pdbx_strand_id
1 'polypeptide(L)'
;MCSPGTHIVYEGKLDTRHCINSTSKTYDGDQWVKAELIVLGDSLITHIINGDTVMQYSKPQIGGDVANRYDPKEFKDGKILDKGFIALQSEGQPVDFRNVELLDLSKRYKK
;
A
#
# COMPACT_ATOMS: atom_id res chain seq x y z
N MET A 1 -3.61 0.25 7.43
CA MET A 1 -3.87 0.03 5.97
C MET A 1 -5.03 -0.93 5.81
N CYS A 2 -5.97 -0.58 4.98
CA CYS A 2 -7.11 -1.44 4.63
C CYS A 2 -7.06 -1.72 3.13
N SER A 3 -7.15 -2.99 2.75
CA SER A 3 -6.94 -3.41 1.37
C SER A 3 -7.94 -4.50 0.98
N PRO A 4 -9.15 -4.12 0.56
CA PRO A 4 -10.14 -5.09 0.11
C PRO A 4 -9.62 -5.86 -1.12
N GLY A 5 -9.83 -7.16 -1.13
CA GLY A 5 -9.42 -8.01 -2.23
C GLY A 5 -7.91 -8.28 -2.32
N THR A 6 -7.15 -7.89 -1.31
CA THR A 6 -5.70 -8.07 -1.29
C THR A 6 -5.23 -8.60 0.05
N HIS A 7 -4.47 -9.69 0.02
CA HIS A 7 -3.74 -10.21 1.16
C HIS A 7 -2.25 -9.89 1.01
N ILE A 8 -1.54 -9.88 2.12
CA ILE A 8 -0.10 -9.60 2.16
C ILE A 8 0.63 -10.62 3.02
N VAL A 9 1.94 -10.73 2.83
CA VAL A 9 2.80 -11.40 3.80
C VAL A 9 3.30 -10.34 4.78
N TYR A 10 2.88 -10.46 6.02
CA TYR A 10 3.18 -9.53 7.12
C TYR A 10 3.80 -10.29 8.28
N GLU A 11 4.94 -9.83 8.75
CA GLU A 11 5.68 -10.51 9.82
C GLU A 11 5.94 -12.00 9.54
N GLY A 12 6.26 -12.31 8.26
CA GLY A 12 6.59 -13.66 7.82
C GLY A 12 5.43 -14.59 7.58
N LYS A 13 4.19 -14.13 7.69
CA LYS A 13 2.98 -14.94 7.51
C LYS A 13 1.99 -14.28 6.56
N LEU A 14 1.24 -15.09 5.83
CA LEU A 14 0.11 -14.59 5.05
C LEU A 14 -0.92 -13.99 6.00
N ASP A 15 -1.18 -12.69 5.84
CA ASP A 15 -2.15 -11.96 6.64
C ASP A 15 -3.38 -11.66 5.80
N THR A 16 -4.51 -12.19 6.21
CA THR A 16 -5.77 -12.11 5.48
C THR A 16 -6.72 -11.03 6.04
N ARG A 17 -6.28 -10.26 7.03
CA ARG A 17 -7.10 -9.21 7.60
C ARG A 17 -7.37 -8.11 6.57
N HIS A 18 -8.58 -7.60 6.56
CA HIS A 18 -8.98 -6.48 5.71
C HIS A 18 -8.19 -5.20 6.06
N CYS A 19 -8.00 -4.96 7.36
CA CYS A 19 -7.26 -3.80 7.87
C CYS A 19 -6.16 -4.25 8.81
N ILE A 20 -4.97 -3.67 8.64
CA ILE A 20 -3.80 -3.90 9.48
C ILE A 20 -3.30 -2.54 9.95
N ASN A 21 -3.17 -2.36 11.25
CA ASN A 21 -2.65 -1.12 11.81
C ASN A 21 -1.13 -1.03 11.63
N SER A 22 -0.66 0.14 11.21
CA SER A 22 0.76 0.47 11.25
C SER A 22 1.19 0.86 12.66
N THR A 23 2.48 1.09 12.85
CA THR A 23 3.02 1.61 14.12
C THR A 23 3.03 3.14 14.17
N SER A 24 2.42 3.80 13.18
CA SER A 24 2.34 5.26 13.16
C SER A 24 1.48 5.78 14.31
N LYS A 25 1.90 6.90 14.88
CA LYS A 25 1.00 7.68 15.72
C LYS A 25 -0.10 8.31 14.87
N THR A 26 -1.17 8.75 15.52
CA THR A 26 -2.24 9.53 14.89
C THR A 26 -1.85 11.01 14.84
N TYR A 27 -2.10 11.64 13.69
CA TYR A 27 -1.86 13.07 13.49
C TYR A 27 -3.20 13.78 13.42
N ASP A 28 -3.49 14.60 14.40
CA ASP A 28 -4.77 15.30 14.52
C ASP A 28 -4.62 16.78 14.10
N GLY A 29 -5.74 17.38 13.68
CA GLY A 29 -5.81 18.78 13.31
C GLY A 29 -5.21 19.09 11.95
N ASP A 30 -5.16 20.38 11.64
CA ASP A 30 -4.67 20.87 10.33
C ASP A 30 -3.13 20.90 10.34
N GLN A 31 -2.53 19.82 9.90
CA GLN A 31 -1.08 19.74 9.76
C GLN A 31 -0.70 18.92 8.53
N TRP A 32 0.42 19.27 7.92
CA TRP A 32 0.99 18.48 6.85
C TRP A 32 1.72 17.27 7.41
N VAL A 33 1.46 16.12 6.82
CA VAL A 33 2.13 14.87 7.15
C VAL A 33 2.83 14.37 5.89
N LYS A 34 4.14 14.15 5.98
CA LYS A 34 4.91 13.58 4.88
C LYS A 34 4.70 12.08 4.85
N ALA A 35 4.17 11.58 3.76
CA ALA A 35 4.01 10.14 3.53
C ALA A 35 4.90 9.70 2.37
N GLU A 36 5.64 8.63 2.58
CA GLU A 36 6.48 8.01 1.57
C GLU A 36 6.13 6.54 1.45
N LEU A 37 6.17 6.04 0.22
CA LEU A 37 5.96 4.65 -0.09
C LEU A 37 7.12 4.17 -0.94
N ILE A 38 7.84 3.15 -0.48
CA ILE A 38 8.89 2.50 -1.25
C ILE A 38 8.38 1.14 -1.68
N VAL A 39 8.36 0.89 -2.99
CA VAL A 39 7.88 -0.35 -3.58
C VAL A 39 9.00 -1.00 -4.36
N LEU A 40 9.47 -2.14 -3.90
CA LEU A 40 10.50 -2.95 -4.58
C LEU A 40 9.83 -4.17 -5.22
N GLY A 41 9.00 -3.92 -6.23
CA GLY A 41 8.16 -4.96 -6.83
C GLY A 41 7.22 -5.58 -5.79
N ASP A 42 7.19 -6.90 -5.71
CA ASP A 42 6.45 -7.63 -4.68
C ASP A 42 7.33 -8.05 -3.49
N SER A 43 8.63 -7.77 -3.54
CA SER A 43 9.57 -8.26 -2.53
C SER A 43 9.54 -7.49 -1.22
N LEU A 44 9.31 -6.18 -1.27
CA LEU A 44 9.21 -5.35 -0.07
C LEU A 44 8.47 -4.06 -0.39
N ILE A 45 7.46 -3.77 0.42
CA ILE A 45 6.76 -2.49 0.42
C ILE A 45 6.92 -1.86 1.79
N THR A 46 7.34 -0.59 1.82
CA THR A 46 7.63 0.14 3.05
C THR A 46 6.82 1.43 3.08
N HIS A 47 6.08 1.64 4.17
CA HIS A 47 5.38 2.88 4.46
C HIS A 47 6.18 3.70 5.46
N ILE A 48 6.43 4.97 5.14
CA ILE A 48 7.19 5.90 5.98
C ILE A 48 6.34 7.13 6.22
N ILE A 49 6.17 7.50 7.48
CA ILE A 49 5.42 8.69 7.89
C ILE A 49 6.34 9.61 8.69
N ASN A 50 6.52 10.83 8.20
CA ASN A 50 7.41 11.84 8.80
C ASN A 50 8.80 11.27 9.14
N GLY A 51 9.36 10.46 8.24
CA GLY A 51 10.68 9.88 8.38
C GLY A 51 10.73 8.55 9.13
N ASP A 52 9.62 8.12 9.76
CA ASP A 52 9.57 6.87 10.51
C ASP A 52 8.98 5.75 9.66
N THR A 53 9.67 4.62 9.58
CA THR A 53 9.12 3.41 8.98
C THR A 53 8.04 2.85 9.89
N VAL A 54 6.80 2.82 9.39
CA VAL A 54 5.63 2.46 10.19
C VAL A 54 4.98 1.15 9.77
N MET A 55 5.34 0.63 8.62
CA MET A 55 4.80 -0.64 8.11
C MET A 55 5.68 -1.19 7.00
N GLN A 56 5.92 -2.49 7.03
CA GLN A 56 6.59 -3.20 5.94
C GLN A 56 5.87 -4.51 5.69
N TYR A 57 5.74 -4.87 4.43
CA TYR A 57 5.14 -6.14 4.03
C TYR A 57 5.65 -6.55 2.64
N SER A 58 5.32 -7.75 2.26
CA SER A 58 5.72 -8.32 0.98
C SER A 58 4.59 -9.11 0.33
N LYS A 59 4.81 -9.49 -0.90
CA LYS A 59 3.94 -10.39 -1.67
C LYS A 59 2.45 -10.02 -1.60
N PRO A 60 2.09 -8.77 -1.95
CA PRO A 60 0.69 -8.44 -2.09
C PRO A 60 0.08 -9.34 -3.15
N GLN A 61 -1.07 -9.91 -2.85
CA GLN A 61 -1.72 -10.89 -3.70
C GLN A 61 -3.22 -10.80 -3.62
N ILE A 62 -3.90 -11.22 -4.66
CA ILE A 62 -5.35 -11.24 -4.69
C ILE A 62 -5.86 -12.25 -3.66
N GLY A 63 -6.84 -11.85 -2.87
CA GLY A 63 -7.48 -12.72 -1.90
C GLY A 63 -8.53 -11.99 -1.06
N GLY A 64 -9.44 -12.75 -0.47
CA GLY A 64 -10.48 -12.23 0.41
C GLY A 64 -11.65 -11.59 -0.33
N ASP A 65 -12.34 -10.68 0.34
CA ASP A 65 -13.48 -9.99 -0.21
C ASP A 65 -13.08 -9.02 -1.32
N VAL A 66 -13.84 -9.02 -2.40
CA VAL A 66 -13.56 -8.18 -3.56
C VAL A 66 -14.24 -6.82 -3.42
N ALA A 67 -13.59 -5.80 -3.96
CA ALA A 67 -14.21 -4.50 -4.16
C ALA A 67 -15.26 -4.57 -5.28
N ASN A 68 -16.18 -3.60 -5.28
CA ASN A 68 -17.16 -3.47 -6.35
C ASN A 68 -16.47 -3.28 -7.71
N ARG A 69 -17.09 -3.82 -8.76
CA ARG A 69 -16.64 -3.67 -10.15
C ARG A 69 -15.28 -4.32 -10.45
N TYR A 70 -14.97 -5.42 -9.79
CA TYR A 70 -13.79 -6.21 -10.15
C TYR A 70 -14.03 -6.96 -11.47
N ASP A 71 -12.94 -7.28 -12.17
CA ASP A 71 -12.99 -8.16 -13.34
C ASP A 71 -12.80 -9.61 -12.89
N PRO A 72 -13.82 -10.49 -13.03
CA PRO A 72 -13.69 -11.89 -12.60
C PRO A 72 -12.57 -12.65 -13.29
N LYS A 73 -12.16 -12.23 -14.48
CA LYS A 73 -11.04 -12.86 -15.22
C LYS A 73 -9.70 -12.59 -14.56
N GLU A 74 -9.56 -11.44 -13.89
CA GLU A 74 -8.34 -11.02 -13.20
C GLU A 74 -8.32 -11.47 -11.74
N PHE A 75 -9.47 -11.83 -11.17
CA PHE A 75 -9.58 -12.20 -9.77
C PHE A 75 -9.24 -13.68 -9.57
N LYS A 76 -7.99 -13.93 -9.19
CA LYS A 76 -7.49 -15.28 -8.87
C LYS A 76 -6.78 -15.24 -7.53
N ASP A 77 -7.29 -15.97 -6.55
CA ASP A 77 -6.68 -16.05 -5.22
C ASP A 77 -5.22 -16.47 -5.33
N GLY A 78 -4.36 -15.74 -4.61
CA GLY A 78 -2.93 -16.02 -4.58
C GLY A 78 -2.13 -15.44 -5.75
N LYS A 79 -2.78 -14.76 -6.71
CA LYS A 79 -2.06 -14.07 -7.78
C LYS A 79 -1.26 -12.90 -7.20
N ILE A 80 0.05 -12.94 -7.35
CA ILE A 80 0.95 -11.88 -6.87
C ILE A 80 0.73 -10.59 -7.68
N LEU A 81 0.69 -9.48 -6.97
CA LEU A 81 0.53 -8.14 -7.53
C LEU A 81 1.90 -7.44 -7.50
N ASP A 82 2.52 -7.28 -8.65
CA ASP A 82 3.87 -6.73 -8.78
C ASP A 82 3.91 -5.37 -9.49
N LYS A 83 2.80 -4.92 -10.02
CA LYS A 83 2.68 -3.65 -10.74
C LYS A 83 1.25 -3.14 -10.69
N GLY A 84 1.07 -1.86 -10.95
CA GLY A 84 -0.25 -1.25 -10.97
C GLY A 84 -0.17 0.27 -11.03
N PHE A 85 -1.28 0.90 -10.74
CA PHE A 85 -1.40 2.34 -10.68
C PHE A 85 -1.28 2.85 -9.26
N ILE A 86 -0.93 4.14 -9.12
CA ILE A 86 -0.93 4.84 -7.84
C ILE A 86 -2.16 5.72 -7.80
N ALA A 87 -2.87 5.68 -6.67
CA ALA A 87 -4.04 6.51 -6.44
C ALA A 87 -3.92 7.23 -5.10
N LEU A 88 -4.44 8.45 -5.05
CA LEU A 88 -4.61 9.22 -3.82
C LEU A 88 -6.10 9.18 -3.46
N GLN A 89 -6.38 8.89 -2.20
CA GLN A 89 -7.74 8.64 -1.75
C GLN A 89 -8.06 9.44 -0.48
N SER A 90 -9.27 9.93 -0.40
CA SER A 90 -9.85 10.36 0.86
C SER A 90 -11.11 9.55 1.14
N GLU A 91 -11.39 9.32 2.42
CA GLU A 91 -12.50 8.48 2.85
C GLU A 91 -13.43 9.28 3.76
N GLY A 92 -14.33 10.06 3.14
CA GLY A 92 -15.36 10.79 3.83
C GLY A 92 -14.94 12.09 4.51
N GLN A 93 -13.65 12.39 4.57
CA GLN A 93 -13.12 13.64 5.14
C GLN A 93 -12.36 14.44 4.10
N PRO A 94 -12.38 15.78 4.17
CA PRO A 94 -11.55 16.60 3.29
C PRO A 94 -10.07 16.31 3.54
N VAL A 95 -9.32 16.11 2.46
CA VAL A 95 -7.87 15.89 2.50
C VAL A 95 -7.23 16.72 1.41
N ASP A 96 -6.14 17.42 1.73
CA ASP A 96 -5.33 18.13 0.77
C ASP A 96 -4.03 17.35 0.52
N PHE A 97 -3.63 17.27 -0.73
CA PHE A 97 -2.36 16.68 -1.15
C PHE A 97 -1.48 17.76 -1.78
N ARG A 98 -0.18 17.71 -1.50
CA ARG A 98 0.79 18.58 -2.16
C ARG A 98 2.11 17.85 -2.38
N ASN A 99 2.93 18.36 -3.30
CA ASN A 99 4.26 17.81 -3.60
C ASN A 99 4.23 16.31 -3.89
N VAL A 100 3.29 15.89 -4.73
CA VAL A 100 3.16 14.49 -5.13
C VAL A 100 4.24 14.16 -6.16
N GLU A 101 5.20 13.33 -5.78
CA GLU A 101 6.39 13.01 -6.57
C GLU A 101 6.55 11.51 -6.73
N LEU A 102 7.03 11.09 -7.88
CA LEU A 102 7.35 9.69 -8.17
C LEU A 102 8.81 9.58 -8.59
N LEU A 103 9.54 8.70 -7.93
CA LEU A 103 10.90 8.32 -8.31
C LEU A 103 10.88 6.90 -8.87
N ASP A 104 11.19 6.76 -10.15
CA ASP A 104 11.30 5.46 -10.80
C ASP A 104 12.66 4.83 -10.49
N LEU A 105 12.66 3.85 -9.57
CA LEU A 105 13.89 3.18 -9.14
C LEU A 105 14.44 2.21 -10.18
N SER A 106 13.62 1.76 -11.13
CA SER A 106 14.06 0.81 -12.17
C SER A 106 15.21 1.37 -13.02
N LYS A 107 15.24 2.68 -13.19
CA LYS A 107 16.28 3.36 -13.94
C LYS A 107 17.62 3.44 -13.21
N ARG A 108 17.61 3.33 -11.88
CA ARG A 108 18.83 3.40 -11.05
C ARG A 108 19.48 2.06 -10.85
N TYR A 109 18.70 1.00 -10.91
CA TYR A 109 19.15 -0.37 -10.61
C TYR A 109 19.10 -1.27 -11.84
N LYS A 110 19.27 -0.70 -13.01
CA LYS A 110 19.47 -1.49 -14.23
C LYS A 110 20.74 -2.34 -14.08
N LYS A 111 20.53 -3.62 -14.12
CA LYS A 111 21.64 -4.56 -14.26
C LYS A 111 22.11 -4.61 -15.71
#